data_d2bd5efb92df8d96102592cba9086044
#
_entry.id   d2bd5efb92df8d96102592cba9086044
#
_cell.length_a   1.000
_cell.length_b   1.000
_cell.length_c   1.000
_cell.angle_alpha   90.00
_cell.angle_beta   90.00
_cell.angle_gamma   90.00
#
_symmetry.space_group_name_H-M   'P 1'
#
loop_
_entity.id
_entity.type
_entity.pdbx_description
1 polymer ?
#
loop_
_entity_poly.entity_id
_entity_poly.type
_entity_poly.pdbx_seq_one_letter_code
_entity_poly.pdbx_strand_id
1 'polypeptide(L)'
;MTTSFYEFMTKVQSYSHGTAIRYDNAMNRIIPKIPMHDILTGDIDTFPMKVMGKNVTNKTLCSVWRPSVKRYREYHEFLGTQIK
;
A
#
# COMPACT_ATOMS: atom_id res chain seq x y z
N MET A 1 3.30 7.43 -20.03
CA MET A 1 2.70 7.75 -18.72
C MET A 1 2.79 6.57 -17.78
N THR A 2 3.06 6.85 -16.51
CA THR A 2 3.21 5.80 -15.52
C THR A 2 1.84 5.39 -14.97
N THR A 3 1.59 4.08 -14.89
CA THR A 3 0.37 3.55 -14.28
C THR A 3 0.36 3.89 -12.78
N SER A 4 -0.73 4.47 -12.28
CA SER A 4 -0.87 4.75 -10.86
C SER A 4 -1.17 3.47 -10.08
N PHE A 5 -0.99 3.52 -8.74
CA PHE A 5 -1.34 2.39 -7.89
C PHE A 5 -2.81 2.02 -8.03
N TYR A 6 -3.70 3.01 -8.05
CA TYR A 6 -5.12 2.78 -8.25
C TYR A 6 -5.39 2.08 -9.59
N GLU A 7 -4.79 2.56 -10.67
CA GLU A 7 -4.95 1.95 -11.98
C GLU A 7 -4.40 0.52 -12.03
N PHE A 8 -3.26 0.29 -11.38
CA PHE A 8 -2.70 -1.05 -11.28
C PHE A 8 -3.70 -2.02 -10.64
N MET A 9 -4.30 -1.61 -9.52
CA MET A 9 -5.26 -2.47 -8.84
C MET A 9 -6.51 -2.74 -9.67
N THR A 10 -7.04 -1.72 -10.33
CA THR A 10 -8.30 -1.88 -11.07
C THR A 10 -8.13 -2.53 -12.43
N LYS A 11 -7.05 -2.20 -13.14
CA LYS A 11 -6.86 -2.67 -14.52
C LYS A 11 -6.03 -3.94 -14.62
N VAL A 12 -5.02 -4.09 -13.77
CA VAL A 12 -4.14 -5.25 -13.80
C VAL A 12 -4.64 -6.37 -12.86
N GLN A 13 -5.04 -6.01 -11.66
CA GLN A 13 -5.48 -6.98 -10.65
C GLN A 13 -7.00 -7.16 -10.57
N SER A 14 -7.75 -6.40 -11.35
CA SER A 14 -9.21 -6.51 -11.46
C SER A 14 -9.98 -6.27 -10.16
N TYR A 15 -9.43 -5.47 -9.24
CA TYR A 15 -10.15 -5.09 -8.04
C TYR A 15 -11.26 -4.10 -8.35
N SER A 16 -12.32 -4.10 -7.54
CA SER A 16 -13.39 -3.12 -7.66
C SER A 16 -12.89 -1.72 -7.28
N HIS A 17 -13.60 -0.70 -7.78
CA HIS A 17 -13.29 0.69 -7.47
C HIS A 17 -13.25 0.95 -5.96
N GLY A 18 -14.25 0.45 -5.22
CA GLY A 18 -14.30 0.64 -3.76
C GLY A 18 -13.11 0.04 -3.02
N THR A 19 -12.71 -1.17 -3.40
CA THR A 19 -11.55 -1.83 -2.80
C THR A 19 -10.26 -1.09 -3.15
N ALA A 20 -10.09 -0.71 -4.41
CA ALA A 20 -8.90 0.00 -4.86
C ALA A 20 -8.74 1.34 -4.16
N ILE A 21 -9.81 2.11 -4.00
CA ILE A 21 -9.77 3.40 -3.30
C ILE A 21 -9.39 3.20 -1.83
N ARG A 22 -9.93 2.17 -1.19
CA ARG A 22 -9.62 1.89 0.22
C ARG A 22 -8.12 1.63 0.40
N TYR A 23 -7.54 0.83 -0.46
CA TYR A 23 -6.11 0.51 -0.39
C TYR A 23 -5.25 1.72 -0.76
N ASP A 24 -5.65 2.48 -1.77
CA ASP A 24 -4.94 3.68 -2.18
C ASP A 24 -4.91 4.72 -1.06
N ASN A 25 -6.04 4.93 -0.38
CA ASN A 25 -6.13 5.86 0.75
C ASN A 25 -5.23 5.41 1.90
N ALA A 26 -5.15 4.11 2.18
CA ALA A 26 -4.26 3.59 3.21
C ALA A 26 -2.80 3.90 2.87
N MET A 27 -2.39 3.69 1.62
CA MET A 27 -1.03 3.99 1.20
C MET A 27 -0.72 5.48 1.23
N ASN A 28 -1.69 6.34 0.94
CA ASN A 28 -1.51 7.79 1.02
C ASN A 28 -1.24 8.26 2.45
N ARG A 29 -1.65 7.50 3.46
CA ARG A 29 -1.30 7.79 4.86
C ARG A 29 0.06 7.24 5.24
N ILE A 30 0.46 6.12 4.64
CA ILE A 30 1.70 5.42 4.98
C ILE A 30 2.91 6.07 4.31
N ILE A 31 2.79 6.39 3.02
CA ILE A 31 3.92 6.87 2.21
C ILE A 31 4.62 8.10 2.80
N PRO A 32 3.92 9.16 3.26
CA PRO A 32 4.60 10.34 3.81
C PRO A 32 5.32 10.09 5.14
N LYS A 33 5.01 9.00 5.83
CA LYS A 33 5.51 8.74 7.18
C LYS A 33 6.56 7.64 7.23
N ILE A 34 6.62 6.76 6.24
CA ILE A 34 7.50 5.61 6.25
C ILE A 34 8.39 5.64 5.00
N PRO A 35 9.72 5.49 5.16
CA PRO A 35 10.62 5.45 4.00
C PRO A 35 10.24 4.35 3.02
N MET A 36 10.44 4.58 1.73
CA MET A 36 10.08 3.63 0.69
C MET A 36 10.73 2.27 0.88
N HIS A 37 11.99 2.25 1.32
CA HIS A 37 12.68 0.99 1.60
C HIS A 37 11.93 0.15 2.63
N ASP A 38 11.44 0.78 3.70
CA ASP A 38 10.68 0.07 4.74
C ASP A 38 9.30 -0.36 4.22
N ILE A 39 8.67 0.47 3.40
CA ILE A 39 7.38 0.09 2.78
C ILE A 39 7.56 -1.20 1.98
N LEU A 40 8.65 -1.31 1.22
CA LEU A 40 8.86 -2.43 0.33
C LEU A 40 9.39 -3.69 1.02
N THR A 41 10.17 -3.53 2.11
CA THR A 41 10.86 -4.67 2.73
C THR A 41 10.65 -4.79 4.25
N GLY A 42 10.09 -3.77 4.90
CA GLY A 42 9.95 -3.75 6.35
C GLY A 42 8.76 -4.57 6.85
N ASP A 43 8.64 -4.63 8.19
CA ASP A 43 7.56 -5.34 8.84
C ASP A 43 6.30 -4.48 8.87
N ILE A 44 5.27 -4.90 8.14
CA ILE A 44 4.02 -4.16 8.01
C ILE A 44 3.36 -3.92 9.37
N ASP A 45 3.51 -4.84 10.31
CA ASP A 45 2.88 -4.73 11.63
C ASP A 45 3.43 -3.57 12.46
N THR A 46 4.61 -3.04 12.10
CA THR A 46 5.18 -1.86 12.78
C THR A 46 4.68 -0.53 12.21
N PHE A 47 4.02 -0.56 11.07
CA PHE A 47 3.62 0.67 10.36
C PHE A 47 2.62 1.53 11.15
N PRO A 48 1.57 0.97 11.79
CA PRO A 48 0.65 1.80 12.56
C PRO A 48 1.35 2.62 13.65
N MET A 49 2.31 2.01 14.35
CA MET A 49 3.09 2.72 15.35
C MET A 49 3.90 3.85 14.72
N LYS A 50 4.54 3.59 13.59
CA LYS A 50 5.38 4.59 12.92
C LYS A 50 4.55 5.75 12.35
N VAL A 51 3.36 5.47 11.85
CA VAL A 51 2.49 6.47 11.24
C VAL A 51 1.74 7.29 12.30
N MET A 52 1.18 6.62 13.29
CA MET A 52 0.30 7.25 14.29
C MET A 52 0.98 7.55 15.61
N GLY A 53 2.18 7.03 15.83
CA GLY A 53 2.93 7.27 17.05
C GLY A 53 2.39 6.56 18.29
N LYS A 54 1.48 5.61 18.12
CA LYS A 54 0.90 4.85 19.22
C LYS A 54 0.47 3.47 18.73
N ASN A 55 0.38 2.51 19.65
CA ASN A 55 -0.17 1.20 19.33
C ASN A 55 -1.65 1.31 19.00
N VAL A 56 -1.98 1.06 17.76
CA VAL A 56 -3.36 1.06 17.32
C VAL A 56 -3.83 -0.38 17.27
N THR A 57 -4.76 -0.73 18.18
CA THR A 57 -5.34 -2.07 18.22
C THR A 57 -6.56 -2.19 17.31
N ASN A 58 -6.81 -1.23 16.46
CA ASN A 58 -7.92 -1.28 15.53
C ASN A 58 -7.65 -2.34 14.47
N LYS A 59 -8.30 -3.49 14.64
CA LYS A 59 -8.14 -4.63 13.73
C LYS A 59 -8.50 -4.28 12.28
N THR A 60 -9.50 -3.40 12.11
CA THR A 60 -9.93 -2.98 10.76
C THR A 60 -8.82 -2.26 10.03
N LEU A 61 -8.15 -1.33 10.73
CA LEU A 61 -7.05 -0.58 10.15
C LEU A 61 -5.89 -1.50 9.77
N CYS A 62 -5.51 -2.40 10.68
CA CYS A 62 -4.45 -3.37 10.40
C CYS A 62 -4.83 -4.31 9.25
N SER A 63 -6.10 -4.73 9.18
CA SER A 63 -6.60 -5.60 8.11
C SER A 63 -6.51 -4.91 6.75
N VAL A 64 -6.75 -3.60 6.69
CA VAL A 64 -6.66 -2.84 5.44
C VAL A 64 -5.21 -2.59 5.07
N TRP A 65 -4.37 -2.26 6.05
CA TRP A 65 -2.98 -1.90 5.78
C TRP A 65 -2.14 -3.07 5.26
N ARG A 66 -2.32 -4.26 5.81
CA ARG A 66 -1.58 -5.44 5.34
C ARG A 66 -1.81 -5.73 3.85
N PRO A 67 -3.06 -5.87 3.39
CA PRO A 67 -3.27 -6.10 1.96
C PRO A 67 -2.87 -4.89 1.11
N SER A 68 -3.04 -3.66 1.62
CA SER A 68 -2.65 -2.46 0.88
C SER A 68 -1.15 -2.44 0.59
N VAL A 69 -0.33 -2.73 1.61
CA VAL A 69 1.12 -2.73 1.45
C VAL A 69 1.55 -3.87 0.54
N LYS A 70 0.93 -5.04 0.66
CA LYS A 70 1.23 -6.17 -0.23
C LYS A 70 0.94 -5.84 -1.69
N ARG A 71 -0.21 -5.19 -1.96
CA ARG A 71 -0.55 -4.77 -3.34
C ARG A 71 0.40 -3.69 -3.82
N TYR A 72 0.81 -2.78 -2.94
CA TYR A 72 1.75 -1.73 -3.29
C TYR A 72 3.13 -2.30 -3.65
N ARG A 73 3.58 -3.33 -2.96
CA ARG A 73 4.83 -4.04 -3.29
C ARG A 73 4.74 -4.69 -4.67
N GLU A 74 3.62 -5.32 -4.98
CA GLU A 74 3.38 -5.89 -6.30
C GLU A 74 3.37 -4.82 -7.39
N TYR A 75 2.80 -3.65 -7.07
CA TYR A 75 2.79 -2.51 -7.98
C TYR A 75 4.22 -2.05 -8.31
N HIS A 76 5.09 -1.98 -7.32
CA HIS A 76 6.48 -1.61 -7.56
C HIS A 76 7.22 -2.62 -8.43
N GLU A 77 6.96 -3.91 -8.23
CA GLU A 77 7.51 -4.94 -9.10
C GLU A 77 7.01 -4.78 -10.54
N PHE A 78 5.72 -4.50 -10.69
CA PHE A 78 5.11 -4.25 -11.99
C PHE A 78 5.78 -3.06 -12.69
N LEU A 79 6.00 -1.96 -11.99
CA LEU A 79 6.68 -0.80 -12.55
C LEU A 79 8.11 -1.13 -12.97
N GLY A 80 8.81 -1.93 -12.21
CA GLY A 80 10.15 -2.38 -12.53
C GLY A 80 10.20 -3.17 -13.84
N THR A 81 9.18 -3.99 -14.11
CA THR A 81 9.12 -4.74 -15.37
C THR A 81 8.74 -3.87 -16.56
N GLN A 82 8.05 -2.76 -16.32
CA GLN A 82 7.63 -1.84 -17.39
C GLN A 82 8.77 -0.96 -17.92
N ILE A 83 9.82 -0.79 -17.14
CA ILE A 83 10.92 0.11 -17.47
C ILE A 83 11.94 -0.55 -18.43
N LYS A 84 11.86 -1.83 -18.64
CA LYS A 84 12.79 -2.51 -19.55
C LYS A 84 12.50 -2.21 -21.00
#